data_669dad916a3f508fe64874963f667b4b
#
_entry.id   669dad916a3f508fe64874963f667b4b
#
_cell.length_a   1.000
_cell.length_b   1.000
_cell.length_c   1.000
_cell.angle_alpha   90.00
_cell.angle_beta   90.00
_cell.angle_gamma   90.00
#
_symmetry.space_group_name_H-M   'P 1'
#
loop_
_entity.id
_entity.type
_entity.pdbx_description
1 polymer ?
#
loop_
_entity_poly.entity_id
_entity_poly.type
_entity_poly.pdbx_seq_one_letter_code
_entity_poly.pdbx_strand_id
1 'polypeptide(L)'
;MTAPQASAWAASAGEPPRVASVNTWLRQMGPPDLDAVTAIEASAYSHPWTRGNFADALAGGYVAELLLSADGLIVGYVLGLYGHAETHLLNLTVAPAVQRQGHGRALLARLRELVRLRGDRQLWLEVRQSNAPAQRLYRQAGFEDIGLRRGYYPAGVHGREDALVMRLNLSGRGHGLD
;
A
#
# COMPACT_ATOMS: atom_id res chain seq x y z
N MET A 1 14.39 -11.08 34.89
CA MET A 1 13.40 -11.03 33.76
C MET A 1 14.07 -10.26 32.63
N THR A 2 14.63 -10.98 31.68
CA THR A 2 15.49 -10.46 30.61
C THR A 2 14.62 -10.17 29.39
N ALA A 3 14.70 -8.95 28.86
CA ALA A 3 14.04 -8.54 27.63
C ALA A 3 14.57 -9.34 26.43
N PRO A 4 13.73 -9.72 25.45
CA PRO A 4 14.23 -10.38 24.26
C PRO A 4 14.94 -9.38 23.34
N GLN A 5 16.12 -9.78 22.89
CA GLN A 5 17.01 -9.02 22.02
C GLN A 5 16.38 -8.79 20.64
N ALA A 6 16.18 -7.54 20.29
CA ALA A 6 15.95 -7.09 18.92
C ALA A 6 17.30 -7.08 18.19
N SER A 7 17.67 -8.16 17.52
CA SER A 7 18.74 -8.13 16.51
C SER A 7 18.93 -9.49 15.85
N ALA A 8 18.33 -9.73 14.70
CA ALA A 8 18.79 -10.80 13.79
C ALA A 8 18.34 -10.64 12.32
N TRP A 9 18.19 -9.42 11.79
CA TRP A 9 17.91 -9.34 10.35
C TRP A 9 18.59 -8.17 9.60
N ALA A 10 19.58 -7.57 10.21
CA ALA A 10 20.35 -6.46 9.63
C ALA A 10 21.55 -6.92 8.78
N ALA A 11 21.50 -8.07 8.12
CA ALA A 11 22.60 -8.56 7.31
C ALA A 11 22.14 -9.37 6.10
N SER A 12 21.57 -8.71 5.11
CA SER A 12 21.87 -8.93 3.68
C SER A 12 21.35 -7.72 2.91
N ALA A 13 22.15 -6.67 2.81
CA ALA A 13 21.95 -5.59 1.88
C ALA A 13 22.20 -6.11 0.46
N GLY A 14 21.27 -6.92 -0.04
CA GLY A 14 21.11 -7.15 -1.46
C GLY A 14 20.54 -5.88 -2.07
N GLU A 15 21.05 -5.49 -3.25
CA GLU A 15 20.55 -4.35 -4.02
C GLU A 15 19.01 -4.44 -4.10
N PRO A 16 18.26 -3.38 -3.72
CA PRO A 16 16.80 -3.43 -3.70
C PRO A 16 16.26 -3.74 -5.11
N PRO A 17 15.13 -4.47 -5.23
CA PRO A 17 14.61 -4.88 -6.53
C PRO A 17 14.29 -3.65 -7.40
N ARG A 18 14.92 -3.56 -8.56
CA ARG A 18 14.65 -2.53 -9.57
C ARG A 18 13.36 -2.86 -10.30
N VAL A 19 12.40 -1.95 -10.29
CA VAL A 19 11.15 -2.09 -11.04
C VAL A 19 11.35 -1.55 -12.46
N ALA A 20 11.18 -2.44 -13.45
CA ALA A 20 11.40 -2.10 -14.86
C ALA A 20 10.36 -1.09 -15.34
N SER A 21 10.75 0.15 -15.55
CA SER A 21 10.37 1.12 -16.60
C SER A 21 10.73 2.58 -16.31
N VAL A 22 11.16 2.91 -15.13
CA VAL A 22 11.84 4.18 -14.77
C VAL A 22 12.81 3.78 -13.65
N ASN A 23 13.98 4.41 -13.55
CA ASN A 23 14.96 4.15 -12.48
C ASN A 23 14.34 4.40 -11.10
N THR A 24 13.50 3.48 -10.61
CA THR A 24 12.85 3.53 -9.30
C THR A 24 13.26 2.32 -8.46
N TRP A 25 13.27 2.50 -7.16
CA TRP A 25 13.58 1.44 -6.19
C TRP A 25 12.66 1.51 -4.99
N LEU A 26 12.51 0.39 -4.29
CA LEU A 26 11.60 0.22 -3.16
C LEU A 26 12.39 0.10 -1.85
N ARG A 27 11.91 0.72 -0.79
CA ARG A 27 12.36 0.49 0.57
C ARG A 27 11.26 0.66 1.59
N GLN A 28 11.48 0.13 2.78
CA GLN A 28 10.59 0.32 3.90
C GLN A 28 10.53 1.82 4.29
N MET A 29 9.33 2.29 4.63
CA MET A 29 9.07 3.61 5.20
C MET A 29 9.52 3.64 6.66
N GLY A 30 10.12 4.74 7.08
CA GLY A 30 10.50 4.97 8.48
C GLY A 30 10.11 6.35 8.98
N PRO A 31 10.32 6.62 10.29
CA PRO A 31 9.97 7.92 10.89
C PRO A 31 10.57 9.15 10.18
N PRO A 32 11.78 9.11 9.60
CA PRO A 32 12.33 10.25 8.87
C PRO A 32 11.53 10.63 7.60
N ASP A 33 10.71 9.73 7.07
CA ASP A 33 9.98 9.94 5.83
C ASP A 33 8.62 10.62 6.04
N LEU A 34 8.15 10.71 7.28
CA LEU A 34 6.78 11.11 7.61
C LEU A 34 6.40 12.48 7.07
N ASP A 35 7.30 13.45 7.09
CA ASP A 35 6.99 14.82 6.62
C ASP A 35 6.80 14.83 5.10
N ALA A 36 7.66 14.14 4.35
CA ALA A 36 7.57 14.04 2.90
C ALA A 36 6.33 13.25 2.45
N VAL A 37 6.03 12.12 3.13
CA VAL A 37 4.84 11.31 2.86
C VAL A 37 3.56 12.10 3.14
N THR A 38 3.51 12.84 4.27
CA THR A 38 2.37 13.70 4.62
C THR A 38 2.15 14.80 3.60
N ALA A 39 3.22 15.40 3.07
CA ALA A 39 3.13 16.40 2.01
C ALA A 39 2.55 15.83 0.70
N ILE A 40 2.98 14.62 0.30
CA ILE A 40 2.43 13.92 -0.87
C ILE A 40 0.93 13.62 -0.64
N GLU A 41 0.58 13.09 0.53
CA GLU A 41 -0.80 12.77 0.89
C GLU A 41 -1.71 14.01 0.81
N ALA A 42 -1.28 15.12 1.41
CA ALA A 42 -2.01 16.39 1.38
C ALA A 42 -2.20 16.95 -0.04
N SER A 43 -1.26 16.68 -0.94
CA SER A 43 -1.37 17.09 -2.36
C SER A 43 -2.30 16.21 -3.18
N ALA A 44 -2.56 14.98 -2.73
CA ALA A 44 -3.31 13.98 -3.49
C ALA A 44 -4.78 13.88 -3.08
N TYR A 45 -5.14 14.25 -1.83
CA TYR A 45 -6.47 14.01 -1.28
C TYR A 45 -7.07 15.24 -0.60
N SER A 46 -8.40 15.37 -0.70
CA SER A 46 -9.18 16.39 0.02
C SER A 46 -9.33 16.10 1.53
N HIS A 47 -9.19 14.84 1.92
CA HIS A 47 -9.24 14.37 3.30
C HIS A 47 -8.02 13.46 3.55
N PRO A 48 -6.83 14.08 3.65
CA PRO A 48 -5.58 13.34 3.76
C PRO A 48 -5.40 12.72 5.16
N TRP A 49 -4.63 11.65 5.23
CA TRP A 49 -4.07 11.19 6.48
C TRP A 49 -3.16 12.25 7.07
N THR A 50 -3.22 12.40 8.37
CA THR A 50 -2.32 13.27 9.11
C THR A 50 -0.97 12.61 9.34
N ARG A 51 0.05 13.38 9.67
CA ARG A 51 1.35 12.86 10.11
C ARG A 51 1.21 11.87 11.28
N GLY A 52 0.26 12.13 12.21
CA GLY A 52 -0.04 11.24 13.32
C GLY A 52 -0.56 9.89 12.84
N ASN A 53 -1.46 9.83 11.86
CA ASN A 53 -1.96 8.56 11.32
C ASN A 53 -0.82 7.70 10.75
N PHE A 54 0.14 8.31 10.03
CA PHE A 54 1.30 7.58 9.53
C PHE A 54 2.22 7.12 10.65
N ALA A 55 2.47 7.95 11.66
CA ALA A 55 3.29 7.60 12.81
C ALA A 55 2.69 6.42 13.59
N ASP A 56 1.37 6.46 13.83
CA ASP A 56 0.64 5.40 14.52
C ASP A 56 0.68 4.08 13.73
N ALA A 57 0.55 4.16 12.40
CA ALA A 57 0.66 3.00 11.53
C ALA A 57 2.06 2.34 11.62
N LEU A 58 3.14 3.14 11.60
CA LEU A 58 4.50 2.62 11.78
C LEU A 58 4.70 2.01 13.16
N ALA A 59 4.25 2.69 14.21
CA ALA A 59 4.32 2.19 15.58
C ALA A 59 3.51 0.91 15.78
N GLY A 60 2.38 0.78 15.07
CA GLY A 60 1.53 -0.40 15.05
C GLY A 60 2.06 -1.57 14.24
N GLY A 61 3.23 -1.45 13.62
CA GLY A 61 3.85 -2.52 12.84
C GLY A 61 3.17 -2.80 11.49
N TYR A 62 2.51 -1.81 10.91
CA TYR A 62 1.92 -1.92 9.59
C TYR A 62 3.00 -2.10 8.52
N VAL A 63 2.70 -2.87 7.48
CA VAL A 63 3.56 -2.86 6.30
C VAL A 63 3.48 -1.49 5.64
N ALA A 64 4.63 -0.86 5.44
CA ALA A 64 4.75 0.47 4.86
C ALA A 64 5.98 0.53 3.95
N GLU A 65 5.76 0.75 2.65
CA GLU A 65 6.83 0.77 1.64
C GLU A 65 6.78 2.07 0.85
N LEU A 66 7.96 2.55 0.51
CA LEU A 66 8.17 3.72 -0.36
C LEU A 66 8.66 3.26 -1.73
N LEU A 67 8.21 3.96 -2.77
CA LEU A 67 8.81 3.95 -4.09
C LEU A 67 9.57 5.25 -4.29
N LEU A 68 10.85 5.15 -4.61
CA LEU A 68 11.74 6.29 -4.83
C LEU A 68 12.20 6.33 -6.29
N SER A 69 12.43 7.55 -6.78
CA SER A 69 13.12 7.79 -8.06
C SER A 69 14.62 7.57 -7.93
N ALA A 70 15.34 7.58 -9.04
CA ALA A 70 16.80 7.37 -9.07
C ALA A 70 17.59 8.37 -8.21
N ASP A 71 17.10 9.59 -8.11
CA ASP A 71 17.65 10.68 -7.29
C ASP A 71 17.18 10.67 -5.83
N GLY A 72 16.44 9.60 -5.43
CA GLY A 72 16.03 9.37 -4.05
C GLY A 72 14.78 10.12 -3.60
N LEU A 73 14.05 10.78 -4.51
CA LEU A 73 12.78 11.43 -4.16
C LEU A 73 11.65 10.40 -4.02
N ILE A 74 10.78 10.59 -3.03
CA ILE A 74 9.61 9.72 -2.86
C ILE A 74 8.60 10.03 -3.97
N VAL A 75 8.33 9.04 -4.82
CA VAL A 75 7.33 9.11 -5.89
C VAL A 75 5.98 8.51 -5.50
N GLY A 76 5.95 7.72 -4.43
CA GLY A 76 4.73 7.14 -3.90
C GLY A 76 4.98 6.19 -2.74
N TYR A 77 3.92 5.69 -2.14
CA TYR A 77 3.99 4.78 -1.00
C TYR A 77 2.75 3.88 -0.93
N VAL A 78 2.87 2.80 -0.16
CA VAL A 78 1.78 1.89 0.15
C VAL A 78 1.83 1.49 1.62
N LEU A 79 0.65 1.44 2.26
CA LEU A 79 0.48 0.94 3.63
C LEU A 79 -0.57 -0.17 3.68
N GLY A 80 -0.31 -1.18 4.50
CA GLY A 80 -1.25 -2.26 4.77
C GLY A 80 -1.23 -2.67 6.23
N LEU A 81 -2.38 -3.07 6.72
CA LEU A 81 -2.57 -3.61 8.06
C LEU A 81 -2.62 -5.13 7.99
N TYR A 82 -1.74 -5.79 8.71
CA TYR A 82 -1.75 -7.24 8.86
C TYR A 82 -2.88 -7.71 9.77
N GLY A 83 -3.72 -8.62 9.26
CA GLY A 83 -4.72 -9.35 10.02
C GLY A 83 -4.34 -10.82 10.23
N HIS A 84 -5.35 -11.67 10.51
CA HIS A 84 -5.16 -13.11 10.65
C HIS A 84 -5.33 -13.79 9.28
N ALA A 85 -4.21 -14.21 8.67
CA ALA A 85 -4.14 -14.81 7.33
C ALA A 85 -4.66 -13.89 6.20
N GLU A 86 -4.73 -12.60 6.43
CA GLU A 86 -5.13 -11.58 5.47
C GLU A 86 -4.40 -10.27 5.75
N THR A 87 -4.34 -9.41 4.75
CA THR A 87 -3.84 -8.04 4.87
C THR A 87 -4.87 -7.07 4.29
N HIS A 88 -5.02 -5.92 4.92
CA HIS A 88 -5.84 -4.82 4.41
C HIS A 88 -4.95 -3.72 3.85
N LEU A 89 -5.04 -3.45 2.55
CA LEU A 89 -4.45 -2.27 1.92
C LEU A 89 -5.21 -1.03 2.40
N LEU A 90 -4.55 -0.17 3.16
CA LEU A 90 -5.16 1.03 3.76
C LEU A 90 -4.93 2.29 2.93
N ASN A 91 -3.73 2.43 2.37
CA ASN A 91 -3.36 3.60 1.59
C ASN A 91 -2.36 3.22 0.49
N LEU A 92 -2.61 3.67 -0.73
CA LEU A 92 -1.71 3.56 -1.87
C LEU A 92 -1.76 4.87 -2.64
N THR A 93 -0.67 5.61 -2.59
CA THR A 93 -0.59 6.95 -3.16
C THR A 93 0.64 7.11 -4.04
N VAL A 94 0.44 7.72 -5.20
CA VAL A 94 1.49 8.20 -6.09
C VAL A 94 1.41 9.71 -6.15
N ALA A 95 2.53 10.38 -6.00
CA ALA A 95 2.62 11.84 -6.08
C ALA A 95 1.95 12.33 -7.39
N PRO A 96 1.06 13.35 -7.34
CA PRO A 96 0.26 13.77 -8.50
C PRO A 96 1.08 14.04 -9.76
N ALA A 97 2.25 14.65 -9.63
CA ALA A 97 3.12 15.00 -10.75
C ALA A 97 3.66 13.81 -11.55
N VAL A 98 3.68 12.60 -10.94
CA VAL A 98 4.25 11.38 -11.56
C VAL A 98 3.24 10.25 -11.66
N GLN A 99 1.96 10.53 -11.57
CA GLN A 99 0.90 9.55 -11.80
C GLN A 99 0.87 9.07 -13.25
N ARG A 100 0.15 7.96 -13.49
CA ARG A 100 -0.06 7.34 -14.83
C ARG A 100 1.21 6.80 -15.50
N GLN A 101 2.29 6.63 -14.74
CA GLN A 101 3.57 6.08 -15.19
C GLN A 101 3.84 4.65 -14.70
N GLY A 102 2.81 3.97 -14.15
CA GLY A 102 2.93 2.60 -13.66
C GLY A 102 3.35 2.47 -12.18
N HIS A 103 3.65 3.55 -11.49
CA HIS A 103 4.12 3.53 -10.10
C HIS A 103 3.13 2.89 -9.12
N GLY A 104 1.82 3.14 -9.28
CA GLY A 104 0.80 2.48 -8.47
C GLY A 104 0.77 0.97 -8.65
N ARG A 105 1.03 0.48 -9.86
CA ARG A 105 1.15 -0.97 -10.15
C ARG A 105 2.38 -1.56 -9.46
N ALA A 106 3.50 -0.85 -9.46
CA ALA A 106 4.73 -1.28 -8.81
C ALA A 106 4.55 -1.40 -7.29
N LEU A 107 3.95 -0.39 -6.65
CA LEU A 107 3.64 -0.39 -5.21
C LEU A 107 2.68 -1.54 -4.84
N LEU A 108 1.64 -1.75 -5.63
CA LEU A 108 0.69 -2.84 -5.40
C LEU A 108 1.34 -4.22 -5.58
N ALA A 109 2.23 -4.37 -6.57
CA ALA A 109 2.99 -5.60 -6.78
C ALA A 109 3.90 -5.89 -5.59
N ARG A 110 4.57 -4.87 -5.04
CA ARG A 110 5.41 -5.00 -3.84
C ARG A 110 4.61 -5.41 -2.62
N LEU A 111 3.46 -4.77 -2.37
CA LEU A 111 2.60 -5.18 -1.27
C LEU A 111 2.16 -6.64 -1.40
N ARG A 112 1.74 -7.07 -2.61
CA ARG A 112 1.35 -8.47 -2.87
C ARG A 112 2.49 -9.46 -2.60
N GLU A 113 3.72 -9.10 -2.95
CA GLU A 113 4.91 -9.91 -2.65
C GLU A 113 5.08 -10.08 -1.13
N LEU A 114 5.09 -8.99 -0.36
CA LEU A 114 5.25 -9.01 1.08
C LEU A 114 4.16 -9.82 1.79
N VAL A 115 2.91 -9.64 1.36
CA VAL A 115 1.75 -10.35 1.89
C VAL A 115 1.82 -11.86 1.60
N ARG A 116 2.31 -12.25 0.41
CA ARG A 116 2.57 -13.66 0.08
C ARG A 116 3.71 -14.28 0.88
N LEU A 117 4.80 -13.54 1.05
CA LEU A 117 5.94 -13.98 1.87
C LEU A 117 5.54 -14.19 3.33
N ARG A 118 4.58 -13.41 3.84
CA ARG A 118 4.00 -13.60 5.16
C ARG A 118 3.10 -14.86 5.24
N GLY A 119 2.62 -15.37 4.11
CA GLY A 119 1.72 -16.51 4.04
C GLY A 119 0.23 -16.15 4.11
N ASP A 120 -0.12 -14.89 3.94
CA ASP A 120 -1.52 -14.46 3.89
C ASP A 120 -2.21 -15.01 2.64
N ARG A 121 -3.50 -15.28 2.79
CA ARG A 121 -4.34 -15.85 1.73
C ARG A 121 -5.13 -14.81 0.97
N GLN A 122 -5.33 -13.64 1.54
CA GLN A 122 -6.18 -12.60 0.98
C GLN A 122 -5.59 -11.20 1.20
N LEU A 123 -5.83 -10.33 0.23
CA LEU A 123 -5.59 -8.91 0.32
C LEU A 123 -6.89 -8.17 0.08
N TRP A 124 -7.30 -7.34 1.03
CA TRP A 124 -8.53 -6.58 1.03
C TRP A 124 -8.27 -5.09 0.87
N LEU A 125 -9.24 -4.36 0.36
CA LEU A 125 -9.22 -2.91 0.33
C LEU A 125 -10.63 -2.33 0.26
N GLU A 126 -10.75 -1.05 0.66
CA GLU A 126 -11.86 -0.17 0.34
C GLU A 126 -11.38 0.93 -0.59
N VAL A 127 -12.18 1.24 -1.60
CA VAL A 127 -11.90 2.33 -2.55
C VAL A 127 -13.14 3.16 -2.79
N ARG A 128 -12.99 4.49 -2.86
CA ARG A 128 -14.11 5.40 -3.18
C ARG A 128 -14.79 5.01 -4.49
N GLN A 129 -16.11 5.06 -4.54
CA GLN A 129 -16.85 4.82 -5.80
C GLN A 129 -16.45 5.81 -6.90
N SER A 130 -16.12 7.05 -6.55
CA SER A 130 -15.65 8.06 -7.50
C SER A 130 -14.22 7.82 -8.00
N ASN A 131 -13.40 6.99 -7.33
CA ASN A 131 -12.00 6.76 -7.72
C ASN A 131 -11.88 5.67 -8.81
N ALA A 132 -12.43 5.95 -9.98
CA ALA A 132 -12.39 5.04 -11.13
C ALA A 132 -10.96 4.64 -11.56
N PRO A 133 -9.92 5.52 -11.49
CA PRO A 133 -8.54 5.12 -11.79
C PRO A 133 -8.01 4.03 -10.87
N ALA A 134 -8.23 4.15 -9.55
CA ALA A 134 -7.78 3.15 -8.58
C ALA A 134 -8.54 1.82 -8.75
N GLN A 135 -9.87 1.87 -8.96
CA GLN A 135 -10.67 0.68 -9.22
C GLN A 135 -10.15 -0.10 -10.45
N ARG A 136 -9.81 0.62 -11.54
CA ARG A 136 -9.20 -0.03 -12.73
C ARG A 136 -7.85 -0.70 -12.40
N LEU A 137 -7.01 -0.03 -11.61
CA LEU A 137 -5.74 -0.60 -11.15
C LEU A 137 -5.96 -1.91 -10.39
N TYR A 138 -6.89 -1.91 -9.44
CA TYR A 138 -7.16 -3.07 -8.60
C TYR A 138 -7.78 -4.23 -9.40
N ARG A 139 -8.77 -3.96 -10.28
CA ARG A 139 -9.34 -5.00 -11.15
C ARG A 139 -8.30 -5.59 -12.10
N GLN A 140 -7.43 -4.77 -12.69
CA GLN A 140 -6.31 -5.26 -13.52
C GLN A 140 -5.29 -6.10 -12.72
N ALA A 141 -5.19 -5.88 -11.42
CA ALA A 141 -4.36 -6.68 -10.53
C ALA A 141 -5.05 -7.96 -10.04
N GLY A 142 -6.32 -8.20 -10.44
CA GLY A 142 -7.08 -9.40 -10.12
C GLY A 142 -7.95 -9.29 -8.87
N PHE A 143 -8.19 -8.07 -8.35
CA PHE A 143 -9.17 -7.87 -7.29
C PHE A 143 -10.59 -8.01 -7.82
N GLU A 144 -11.44 -8.61 -7.02
CA GLU A 144 -12.87 -8.80 -7.25
C GLU A 144 -13.69 -7.83 -6.40
N ASP A 145 -14.78 -7.33 -6.94
CA ASP A 145 -15.74 -6.50 -6.21
C ASP A 145 -16.56 -7.42 -5.28
N ILE A 146 -16.50 -7.18 -3.98
CA ILE A 146 -17.16 -8.02 -2.96
C ILE A 146 -18.45 -7.37 -2.43
N GLY A 147 -18.48 -6.05 -2.32
CA GLY A 147 -19.63 -5.34 -1.80
C GLY A 147 -19.42 -3.85 -1.65
N LEU A 148 -20.36 -3.20 -0.99
CA LEU A 148 -20.35 -1.77 -0.73
C LEU A 148 -20.45 -1.49 0.78
N ARG A 149 -19.63 -0.55 1.27
CA ARG A 149 -19.81 0.10 2.56
C ARG A 149 -20.46 1.46 2.35
N ARG A 150 -21.72 1.57 2.73
CA ARG A 150 -22.47 2.81 2.56
C ARG A 150 -21.96 3.92 3.46
N GLY A 151 -21.84 5.11 2.88
CA GLY A 151 -21.43 6.31 3.61
C GLY A 151 -20.09 6.17 4.34
N TYR A 152 -19.13 5.46 3.78
CA TYR A 152 -17.86 5.14 4.43
C TYR A 152 -16.90 6.33 4.45
N TYR A 153 -16.73 7.01 3.32
CA TYR A 153 -15.81 8.14 3.20
C TYR A 153 -16.49 9.49 3.42
N PRO A 154 -15.81 10.46 4.06
CA PRO A 154 -16.28 11.84 4.07
C PRO A 154 -16.24 12.41 2.63
N ALA A 155 -17.29 13.15 2.25
CA ALA A 155 -17.43 13.77 0.92
C ALA A 155 -17.71 15.29 1.01
N GLY A 156 -17.19 15.95 2.04
CA GLY A 156 -17.31 17.39 2.26
C GLY A 156 -18.78 17.83 2.34
N VAL A 157 -19.14 18.84 1.58
CA VAL A 157 -20.53 19.39 1.53
C VAL A 157 -21.57 18.39 1.01
N HIS A 158 -21.14 17.33 0.34
CA HIS A 158 -22.00 16.25 -0.16
C HIS A 158 -22.24 15.14 0.86
N GLY A 159 -21.81 15.32 2.10
CA GLY A 159 -22.00 14.38 3.19
C GLY A 159 -20.98 13.23 3.17
N ARG A 160 -21.40 12.05 2.73
CA ARG A 160 -20.57 10.85 2.72
C ARG A 160 -20.70 10.10 1.38
N GLU A 161 -19.63 9.42 1.01
CA GLU A 161 -19.52 8.61 -0.20
C GLU A 161 -19.35 7.13 0.17
N ASP A 162 -19.93 6.25 -0.63
CA ASP A 162 -19.78 4.81 -0.47
C ASP A 162 -18.36 4.34 -0.84
N ALA A 163 -17.92 3.27 -0.19
CA ALA A 163 -16.73 2.54 -0.56
C ALA A 163 -17.10 1.23 -1.27
N LEU A 164 -16.44 0.96 -2.39
CA LEU A 164 -16.40 -0.37 -2.96
C LEU A 164 -15.40 -1.20 -2.16
N VAL A 165 -15.84 -2.36 -1.67
CA VAL A 165 -14.98 -3.34 -0.99
C VAL A 165 -14.47 -4.31 -2.04
N MET A 166 -13.16 -4.49 -2.12
CA MET A 166 -12.52 -5.39 -3.08
C MET A 166 -11.58 -6.36 -2.38
N ARG A 167 -11.43 -7.55 -2.95
CA ARG A 167 -10.58 -8.62 -2.44
C ARG A 167 -9.76 -9.26 -3.54
N LEU A 168 -8.51 -9.57 -3.23
CA LEU A 168 -7.66 -10.44 -4.04
C LEU A 168 -7.36 -11.73 -3.27
N ASN A 169 -7.69 -12.88 -3.86
CA ASN A 169 -7.26 -14.18 -3.36
C ASN A 169 -5.81 -14.43 -3.77
N LEU A 170 -4.94 -14.69 -2.80
CA LEU A 170 -3.52 -14.96 -2.99
C LEU A 170 -3.21 -16.46 -3.00
N SER A 171 -4.11 -17.27 -2.43
CA SER A 171 -4.09 -18.73 -2.53
C SER A 171 -4.64 -19.13 -3.90
N GLY A 172 -3.78 -19.12 -4.93
CA GLY A 172 -4.24 -19.45 -6.25
C GLY A 172 -3.13 -19.91 -7.17
N ARG A 173 -3.23 -21.19 -7.52
CA ARG A 173 -2.52 -22.02 -8.49
C ARG A 173 -1.13 -22.48 -8.05
N GLY A 174 -1.10 -23.35 -7.02
CA GLY A 174 -0.26 -24.52 -7.17
C GLY A 174 -0.78 -25.25 -8.42
N HIS A 175 0.00 -25.28 -9.48
CA HIS A 175 -0.18 -26.29 -10.51
C HIS A 175 -0.09 -27.62 -9.78
N GLY A 176 -1.21 -28.34 -9.73
CA GLY A 176 -1.17 -29.78 -9.49
C GLY A 176 -0.26 -30.35 -10.57
N LEU A 177 0.85 -30.89 -10.13
CA LEU A 177 1.58 -31.90 -10.88
C LEU A 177 0.91 -33.22 -10.48
N ASP A 178 -0.01 -33.68 -11.32
CA ASP A 178 -0.30 -35.09 -11.46
C ASP A 178 0.78 -35.71 -12.34
#